data_7fcaba917e653e635fb433d2bc2d2f73
#
_entry.id   7fcaba917e653e635fb433d2bc2d2f73
#
_cell.length_a   1.000
_cell.length_b   1.000
_cell.length_c   1.000
_cell.angle_alpha   90.00
_cell.angle_beta   90.00
_cell.angle_gamma   90.00
#
_symmetry.space_group_name_H-M   'P 1'
#
loop_
_entity.id
_entity.type
_entity.pdbx_description
1 polymer ?
#
loop_
_entity_poly.entity_id
_entity_poly.type
_entity_poly.pdbx_seq_one_letter_code
_entity_poly.pdbx_strand_id
1 'polypeptide(L)'
;MIIDISYYNTVTDWRRVAESVEGVIIRLGYTGYGSGKATYDRRYYDHMTAAKHYDIPRGVYYFPASITRAEAEAEANFIFENVAGEELELGVWLDSEIAEVKNKSGRADKLSRAKRTEFLHIIIARLKGYGITAGVYASTSWLINNLDMGMLPGVPVWAAQYNSKHECTYPGDYVLFQYSSKGSIPGIAGNVDLNVKHEGGAVVVEDPDNELLSAADVIAKRVIAGYFGQGHEQRKNSIYELIRKRVNDILK
;
A
#
# COMPACT_ATOMS: atom_id res chain seq x y z
N MET A 1 -11.62 10.36 -11.65
CA MET A 1 -10.76 10.98 -10.61
C MET A 1 -10.69 10.05 -9.41
N ILE A 2 -9.49 9.82 -8.87
CA ILE A 2 -9.23 9.00 -7.70
C ILE A 2 -8.88 9.92 -6.54
N ILE A 3 -9.28 9.56 -5.33
CA ILE A 3 -8.88 10.28 -4.10
C ILE A 3 -8.02 9.37 -3.22
N ASP A 4 -7.19 9.96 -2.36
CA ASP A 4 -6.61 9.22 -1.27
C ASP A 4 -6.96 9.84 0.07
N ILE A 5 -7.17 8.98 1.08
CA ILE A 5 -7.72 9.37 2.37
C ILE A 5 -7.06 8.62 3.53
N SER A 6 -7.11 9.24 4.68
CA SER A 6 -6.66 8.70 5.95
C SER A 6 -7.58 9.15 7.09
N TYR A 7 -7.17 8.92 8.33
CA TYR A 7 -7.93 9.41 9.48
C TYR A 7 -8.05 10.94 9.54
N TYR A 8 -7.25 11.66 8.77
CA TYR A 8 -7.36 13.13 8.70
C TYR A 8 -8.58 13.61 7.92
N ASN A 9 -9.11 12.75 7.02
CA ASN A 9 -10.26 13.10 6.20
C ASN A 9 -11.56 12.70 6.93
N THR A 10 -12.52 13.61 7.00
CA THR A 10 -13.85 13.33 7.54
C THR A 10 -14.83 13.09 6.41
N VAL A 11 -15.15 11.83 6.14
CA VAL A 11 -16.19 11.46 5.20
C VAL A 11 -17.53 11.56 5.92
N THR A 12 -18.41 12.42 5.42
CA THR A 12 -19.73 12.70 5.98
C THR A 12 -20.86 11.98 5.23
N ASP A 13 -20.64 11.63 3.95
CA ASP A 13 -21.61 10.94 3.11
C ASP A 13 -20.91 10.10 2.03
N TRP A 14 -20.81 8.80 2.27
CA TRP A 14 -20.15 7.86 1.36
C TRP A 14 -20.90 7.64 0.04
N ARG A 15 -22.23 7.82 0.02
CA ARG A 15 -22.98 7.74 -1.23
C ARG A 15 -22.56 8.84 -2.19
N ARG A 16 -22.46 10.07 -1.68
CA ARG A 16 -22.02 11.21 -2.49
C ARG A 16 -20.57 11.07 -2.94
N VAL A 17 -19.71 10.47 -2.11
CA VAL A 17 -18.34 10.14 -2.52
C VAL A 17 -18.36 9.14 -3.67
N ALA A 18 -19.12 8.05 -3.57
CA ALA A 18 -19.23 7.02 -4.61
C ALA A 18 -19.70 7.58 -5.95
N GLU A 19 -20.63 8.54 -5.93
CA GLU A 19 -21.14 9.23 -7.14
C GLU A 19 -20.10 10.20 -7.75
N SER A 20 -19.03 10.55 -7.03
CA SER A 20 -18.10 11.62 -7.38
C SER A 20 -16.70 11.13 -7.76
N VAL A 21 -16.33 9.88 -7.43
CA VAL A 21 -14.95 9.37 -7.62
C VAL A 21 -14.95 8.04 -8.39
N GLU A 22 -13.86 7.78 -9.08
CA GLU A 22 -13.58 6.50 -9.77
C GLU A 22 -12.90 5.50 -8.83
N GLY A 23 -12.50 5.92 -7.64
CA GLY A 23 -11.87 5.06 -6.67
C GLY A 23 -11.23 5.82 -5.51
N VAL A 24 -10.81 5.06 -4.50
CA VAL A 24 -10.24 5.58 -3.27
C VAL A 24 -9.01 4.76 -2.85
N ILE A 25 -7.91 5.42 -2.51
CA ILE A 25 -6.74 4.79 -1.90
C ILE A 25 -6.74 5.15 -0.41
N ILE A 26 -6.76 4.14 0.45
CA ILE A 26 -7.01 4.29 1.88
C ILE A 26 -5.75 3.97 2.66
N ARG A 27 -5.37 4.83 3.61
CA ARG A 27 -4.23 4.55 4.46
C ARG A 27 -4.49 3.33 5.33
N LEU A 28 -3.74 2.24 5.09
CA LEU A 28 -3.71 1.08 5.96
C LEU A 28 -3.12 1.43 7.33
N GLY A 29 -2.00 2.13 7.31
CA GLY A 29 -1.28 2.45 8.52
C GLY A 29 0.12 3.00 8.25
N TYR A 30 0.94 2.96 9.26
CA TYR A 30 2.30 3.48 9.22
C TYR A 30 3.18 2.81 10.26
N THR A 31 4.47 2.84 10.05
CA THR A 31 5.45 2.51 11.09
C THR A 31 5.71 3.75 11.93
N GLY A 32 5.54 3.64 13.24
CA GLY A 32 5.69 4.78 14.16
C GLY A 32 7.05 5.44 14.06
N TYR A 33 7.08 6.72 13.80
CA TYR A 33 8.27 7.54 13.48
C TYR A 33 9.40 7.48 14.52
N GLY A 34 9.07 7.19 15.78
CA GLY A 34 10.04 7.00 16.85
C GLY A 34 10.08 5.56 17.37
N SER A 35 8.93 4.87 17.40
CA SER A 35 8.80 3.54 18.00
C SER A 35 9.22 2.39 17.08
N GLY A 36 9.14 2.58 15.77
CA GLY A 36 9.35 1.52 14.79
C GLY A 36 8.25 0.43 14.80
N LYS A 37 7.13 0.68 15.46
CA LYS A 37 6.00 -0.27 15.51
C LYS A 37 5.01 0.02 14.41
N ALA A 38 4.58 -1.02 13.70
CA ALA A 38 3.47 -0.95 12.77
C ALA A 38 2.19 -0.57 13.51
N THR A 39 1.46 0.38 12.98
CA THR A 39 0.27 0.97 13.59
C THR A 39 -0.78 1.16 12.51
N TYR A 40 -2.01 0.74 12.78
CA TYR A 40 -3.13 0.98 11.88
C TYR A 40 -3.48 2.46 11.81
N ASP A 41 -3.94 2.91 10.65
CA ASP A 41 -4.75 4.11 10.60
C ASP A 41 -6.07 3.84 11.34
N ARG A 42 -6.43 4.74 12.26
CA ARG A 42 -7.59 4.53 13.14
C ARG A 42 -8.94 4.46 12.42
N ARG A 43 -9.01 4.89 11.16
CA ARG A 43 -10.20 4.83 10.30
C ARG A 43 -10.09 3.82 9.16
N TYR A 44 -9.01 3.06 9.11
CA TYR A 44 -8.78 2.12 8.02
C TYR A 44 -9.98 1.18 7.79
N TYR A 45 -10.39 0.49 8.83
CA TYR A 45 -11.49 -0.47 8.72
C TYR A 45 -12.83 0.19 8.38
N ASP A 46 -13.10 1.37 8.95
CA ASP A 46 -14.34 2.12 8.65
C ASP A 46 -14.35 2.54 7.18
N HIS A 47 -13.25 3.09 6.66
CA HIS A 47 -13.14 3.53 5.29
C HIS A 47 -13.20 2.33 4.31
N MET A 48 -12.49 1.24 4.59
CA MET A 48 -12.52 0.03 3.76
C MET A 48 -13.92 -0.59 3.69
N THR A 49 -14.60 -0.70 4.85
CA THR A 49 -15.94 -1.25 4.93
C THR A 49 -16.94 -0.40 4.16
N ALA A 50 -16.86 0.92 4.31
CA ALA A 50 -17.76 1.84 3.62
C ALA A 50 -17.49 1.85 2.10
N ALA A 51 -16.24 1.94 1.67
CA ALA A 51 -15.89 1.89 0.26
C ALA A 51 -16.37 0.59 -0.40
N LYS A 52 -16.22 -0.54 0.29
CA LYS A 52 -16.74 -1.84 -0.17
C LYS A 52 -18.28 -1.86 -0.26
N HIS A 53 -18.97 -1.28 0.71
CA HIS A 53 -20.43 -1.22 0.73
C HIS A 53 -21.02 -0.42 -0.45
N TYR A 54 -20.29 0.59 -0.91
CA TYR A 54 -20.70 1.43 -2.04
C TYR A 54 -20.01 1.05 -3.36
N ASP A 55 -19.39 -0.13 -3.44
CA ASP A 55 -18.72 -0.66 -4.63
C ASP A 55 -17.68 0.31 -5.24
N ILE A 56 -17.00 1.10 -4.39
CA ILE A 56 -15.95 2.03 -4.85
C ILE A 56 -14.66 1.22 -5.06
N PRO A 57 -14.03 1.25 -6.25
CA PRO A 57 -12.70 0.67 -6.48
C PRO A 57 -11.68 1.15 -5.44
N ARG A 58 -10.92 0.24 -4.86
CA ARG A 58 -10.07 0.49 -3.69
C ARG A 58 -8.60 0.23 -3.95
N GLY A 59 -7.78 0.96 -3.24
CA GLY A 59 -6.38 0.68 -3.02
C GLY A 59 -6.00 0.98 -1.58
N VAL A 60 -4.79 0.63 -1.19
CA VAL A 60 -4.28 0.97 0.13
C VAL A 60 -2.88 1.56 0.04
N TYR A 61 -2.52 2.40 1.01
CA TYR A 61 -1.13 2.82 1.18
C TYR A 61 -0.66 2.62 2.63
N TYR A 62 0.63 2.37 2.76
CA TYR A 62 1.31 2.20 4.02
C TYR A 62 2.57 3.05 4.05
N PHE A 63 2.81 3.76 5.16
CA PHE A 63 4.01 4.58 5.37
C PHE A 63 5.08 3.75 6.10
N PRO A 64 6.07 3.17 5.40
CA PRO A 64 7.14 2.42 6.02
C PRO A 64 8.19 3.35 6.65
N ALA A 65 8.77 2.93 7.77
CA ALA A 65 9.88 3.64 8.43
C ALA A 65 10.92 2.66 8.99
N SER A 66 11.08 1.51 8.35
CA SER A 66 12.10 0.52 8.69
C SER A 66 13.52 1.09 8.53
N ILE A 67 14.40 0.73 9.46
CA ILE A 67 15.82 1.05 9.45
C ILE A 67 16.71 -0.20 9.50
N THR A 68 16.08 -1.37 9.52
CA THR A 68 16.73 -2.68 9.44
C THR A 68 15.97 -3.60 8.48
N ARG A 69 16.63 -4.63 7.97
CA ARG A 69 16.02 -5.67 7.13
C ARG A 69 14.84 -6.35 7.86
N ALA A 70 15.03 -6.73 9.11
CA ALA A 70 14.00 -7.41 9.90
C ALA A 70 12.74 -6.56 10.07
N GLU A 71 12.89 -5.25 10.23
CA GLU A 71 11.75 -4.32 10.27
C GLU A 71 11.05 -4.24 8.93
N ALA A 72 11.78 -4.14 7.80
CA ALA A 72 11.19 -4.12 6.47
C ALA A 72 10.41 -5.42 6.18
N GLU A 73 10.94 -6.57 6.60
CA GLU A 73 10.23 -7.85 6.51
C GLU A 73 8.97 -7.89 7.39
N ALA A 74 9.02 -7.29 8.58
CA ALA A 74 7.87 -7.19 9.48
C ALA A 74 6.78 -6.23 8.91
N GLU A 75 7.17 -5.11 8.29
CA GLU A 75 6.26 -4.20 7.59
C GLU A 75 5.55 -4.91 6.43
N ALA A 76 6.28 -5.69 5.63
CA ALA A 76 5.69 -6.48 4.55
C ALA A 76 4.67 -7.51 5.08
N ASN A 77 4.99 -8.19 6.19
CA ASN A 77 4.05 -9.13 6.81
C ASN A 77 2.80 -8.41 7.33
N PHE A 78 2.97 -7.25 7.98
CA PHE A 78 1.85 -6.43 8.45
C PHE A 78 0.94 -6.00 7.30
N ILE A 79 1.51 -5.52 6.19
CA ILE A 79 0.73 -5.15 5.01
C ILE A 79 -0.02 -6.39 4.50
N PHE A 80 0.69 -7.50 4.25
CA PHE A 80 0.09 -8.73 3.76
C PHE A 80 -1.08 -9.23 4.62
N GLU A 81 -0.91 -9.30 5.94
CA GLU A 81 -1.92 -9.78 6.87
C GLU A 81 -3.22 -8.98 6.80
N ASN A 82 -3.16 -7.73 6.33
CA ASN A 82 -4.30 -6.82 6.28
C ASN A 82 -4.92 -6.64 4.90
N VAL A 83 -4.18 -6.98 3.85
CA VAL A 83 -4.71 -6.85 2.48
C VAL A 83 -5.02 -8.19 1.84
N ALA A 84 -4.59 -9.29 2.45
CA ALA A 84 -4.79 -10.63 1.93
C ALA A 84 -6.27 -10.97 1.73
N GLY A 85 -6.67 -11.23 0.48
CA GLY A 85 -8.04 -11.53 0.07
C GLY A 85 -8.97 -10.31 0.00
N GLU A 86 -8.44 -9.09 0.03
CA GLU A 86 -9.17 -7.90 -0.39
C GLU A 86 -8.96 -7.68 -1.89
N GLU A 87 -10.01 -7.31 -2.59
CA GLU A 87 -9.94 -6.83 -3.96
C GLU A 87 -9.47 -5.38 -3.93
N LEU A 88 -8.26 -5.12 -4.46
CA LEU A 88 -7.61 -3.81 -4.45
C LEU A 88 -7.28 -3.38 -5.87
N GLU A 89 -8.28 -2.92 -6.60
CA GLU A 89 -8.19 -2.53 -8.02
C GLU A 89 -7.21 -1.36 -8.26
N LEU A 90 -6.96 -0.60 -7.21
CA LEU A 90 -6.00 0.52 -7.22
C LEU A 90 -4.66 0.16 -6.55
N GLY A 91 -4.45 -1.12 -6.21
CA GLY A 91 -3.18 -1.66 -5.75
C GLY A 91 -2.79 -1.32 -4.30
N VAL A 92 -1.56 -1.71 -3.98
CA VAL A 92 -0.90 -1.48 -2.68
C VAL A 92 0.27 -0.53 -2.90
N TRP A 93 0.40 0.50 -2.06
CA TRP A 93 1.39 1.55 -2.24
C TRP A 93 2.24 1.74 -0.99
N LEU A 94 3.56 1.85 -1.17
CA LEU A 94 4.51 2.23 -0.13
C LEU A 94 4.77 3.72 -0.22
N ASP A 95 4.30 4.46 0.78
CA ASP A 95 4.43 5.91 0.88
C ASP A 95 5.83 6.27 1.42
N SER A 96 6.70 6.74 0.52
CA SER A 96 8.08 7.11 0.84
C SER A 96 8.25 8.61 0.77
N GLU A 97 8.29 9.24 1.94
CA GLU A 97 8.50 10.67 2.09
C GLU A 97 9.19 11.00 3.42
N ILE A 98 9.44 12.28 3.68
CA ILE A 98 9.97 12.70 4.97
C ILE A 98 8.91 12.56 6.06
N ALA A 99 9.32 12.02 7.20
CA ALA A 99 8.44 11.82 8.37
C ALA A 99 8.62 12.87 9.45
N GLU A 100 8.92 14.11 9.07
CA GLU A 100 9.13 15.19 10.04
C GLU A 100 7.88 15.46 10.87
N VAL A 101 7.97 15.26 12.19
CA VAL A 101 6.88 15.50 13.13
C VAL A 101 7.32 16.53 14.17
N LYS A 102 6.65 17.67 14.21
CA LYS A 102 6.93 18.75 15.19
C LYS A 102 8.41 19.16 15.21
N ASN A 103 9.01 19.37 14.03
CA ASN A 103 10.43 19.73 13.84
C ASN A 103 11.41 18.65 14.35
N LYS A 104 11.00 17.39 14.43
CA LYS A 104 11.89 16.27 14.74
C LYS A 104 11.90 15.32 13.55
N SER A 105 13.10 14.94 13.10
CA SER A 105 13.27 13.91 12.06
C SER A 105 12.69 12.59 12.50
N GLY A 106 11.99 11.91 11.59
CA GLY A 106 11.60 10.53 11.74
C GLY A 106 12.84 9.62 11.72
N ARG A 107 12.69 8.40 12.23
CA ARG A 107 13.78 7.42 12.34
C ARG A 107 14.43 7.05 11.01
N ALA A 108 13.64 7.05 9.92
CA ALA A 108 14.09 6.70 8.58
C ALA A 108 14.56 7.91 7.74
N ASP A 109 14.36 9.16 8.21
CA ASP A 109 14.65 10.36 7.42
C ASP A 109 16.14 10.51 7.08
N LYS A 110 17.02 10.01 7.98
CA LYS A 110 18.49 10.07 7.82
C LYS A 110 19.08 8.90 7.03
N LEU A 111 18.24 7.99 6.53
CA LEU A 111 18.73 6.91 5.67
C LEU A 111 19.32 7.47 4.37
N SER A 112 20.41 6.87 3.92
CA SER A 112 20.92 7.14 2.58
C SER A 112 19.90 6.71 1.52
N ARG A 113 19.98 7.32 0.33
CA ARG A 113 19.19 6.95 -0.85
C ARG A 113 19.19 5.44 -1.07
N ALA A 114 20.36 4.82 -1.09
CA ALA A 114 20.52 3.37 -1.30
C ALA A 114 19.83 2.55 -0.20
N LYS A 115 20.01 2.90 1.08
CA LYS A 115 19.39 2.15 2.19
C LYS A 115 17.88 2.27 2.21
N ARG A 116 17.33 3.46 1.92
CA ARG A 116 15.88 3.67 1.81
C ARG A 116 15.31 2.80 0.71
N THR A 117 15.94 2.80 -0.45
CA THR A 117 15.51 1.97 -1.59
C THR A 117 15.65 0.48 -1.30
N GLU A 118 16.73 0.05 -0.64
CA GLU A 118 16.91 -1.35 -0.23
C GLU A 118 15.75 -1.83 0.65
N PHE A 119 15.30 -1.04 1.63
CA PHE A 119 14.18 -1.44 2.49
C PHE A 119 12.85 -1.48 1.74
N LEU A 120 12.58 -0.52 0.86
CA LEU A 120 11.41 -0.60 -0.03
C LEU A 120 11.46 -1.86 -0.90
N HIS A 121 12.62 -2.17 -1.48
CA HIS A 121 12.80 -3.38 -2.29
C HIS A 121 12.50 -4.66 -1.47
N ILE A 122 12.98 -4.75 -0.23
CA ILE A 122 12.69 -5.89 0.64
C ILE A 122 11.19 -6.06 0.86
N ILE A 123 10.47 -4.95 1.14
CA ILE A 123 9.02 -4.99 1.34
C ILE A 123 8.32 -5.44 0.05
N ILE A 124 8.66 -4.83 -1.09
CA ILE A 124 8.05 -5.13 -2.39
C ILE A 124 8.31 -6.58 -2.79
N ALA A 125 9.56 -7.04 -2.70
CA ALA A 125 9.93 -8.41 -3.05
C ALA A 125 9.19 -9.45 -2.19
N ARG A 126 9.02 -9.15 -0.89
CA ARG A 126 8.28 -10.03 0.01
C ARG A 126 6.79 -10.04 -0.27
N LEU A 127 6.18 -8.88 -0.55
CA LEU A 127 4.79 -8.78 -0.96
C LEU A 127 4.55 -9.51 -2.29
N LYS A 128 5.46 -9.37 -3.26
CA LYS A 128 5.45 -10.12 -4.51
C LYS A 128 5.48 -11.63 -4.26
N GLY A 129 6.32 -12.10 -3.34
CA GLY A 129 6.33 -13.51 -2.91
C GLY A 129 5.03 -13.98 -2.26
N TYR A 130 4.13 -13.08 -1.89
CA TYR A 130 2.77 -13.34 -1.42
C TYR A 130 1.71 -13.11 -2.50
N GLY A 131 2.13 -12.86 -3.77
CA GLY A 131 1.23 -12.56 -4.88
C GLY A 131 0.63 -11.15 -4.86
N ILE A 132 1.23 -10.21 -4.14
CA ILE A 132 0.77 -8.84 -4.06
C ILE A 132 1.73 -7.93 -4.81
N THR A 133 1.26 -7.29 -5.86
CA THR A 133 2.00 -6.21 -6.53
C THR A 133 1.90 -4.94 -5.69
N ALA A 134 3.05 -4.43 -5.27
CA ALA A 134 3.15 -3.17 -4.55
C ALA A 134 3.94 -2.14 -5.34
N GLY A 135 3.45 -0.89 -5.36
CA GLY A 135 4.10 0.26 -5.96
C GLY A 135 4.70 1.20 -4.92
N VAL A 136 5.36 2.24 -5.39
CA VAL A 136 5.94 3.30 -4.56
C VAL A 136 5.22 4.61 -4.83
N TYR A 137 4.73 5.26 -3.76
CA TYR A 137 4.31 6.66 -3.78
C TYR A 137 5.43 7.54 -3.26
N ALA A 138 5.69 8.64 -3.96
CA ALA A 138 6.53 9.73 -3.48
C ALA A 138 6.34 10.99 -4.31
N SER A 139 6.77 12.16 -3.79
CA SER A 139 6.88 13.35 -4.63
C SER A 139 7.92 13.15 -5.74
N THR A 140 7.75 13.83 -6.87
CA THR A 140 8.70 13.76 -8.00
C THR A 140 10.12 14.09 -7.57
N SER A 141 10.28 15.10 -6.71
CA SER A 141 11.58 15.45 -6.13
C SER A 141 12.17 14.33 -5.27
N TRP A 142 11.32 13.63 -4.49
CA TRP A 142 11.76 12.52 -3.66
C TRP A 142 12.16 11.30 -4.48
N LEU A 143 11.39 10.96 -5.52
CA LEU A 143 11.70 9.88 -6.47
C LEU A 143 13.08 10.09 -7.11
N ILE A 144 13.40 11.32 -7.51
CA ILE A 144 14.66 11.67 -8.19
C ILE A 144 15.84 11.68 -7.21
N ASN A 145 15.68 12.30 -6.04
CA ASN A 145 16.80 12.61 -5.16
C ASN A 145 17.00 11.62 -4.00
N ASN A 146 15.95 10.95 -3.55
CA ASN A 146 15.95 10.14 -2.33
C ASN A 146 15.71 8.65 -2.57
N LEU A 147 15.34 8.25 -3.79
CA LEU A 147 15.17 6.86 -4.18
C LEU A 147 16.06 6.52 -5.39
N ASP A 148 16.62 5.34 -5.38
CA ASP A 148 17.31 4.76 -6.54
C ASP A 148 16.35 3.84 -7.30
N MET A 149 15.58 4.43 -8.22
CA MET A 149 14.58 3.68 -8.98
C MET A 149 15.19 2.60 -9.90
N GLY A 150 16.49 2.68 -10.19
CA GLY A 150 17.22 1.60 -10.87
C GLY A 150 17.32 0.31 -10.05
N MET A 151 17.18 0.38 -8.72
CA MET A 151 17.08 -0.79 -7.84
C MET A 151 15.65 -1.37 -7.76
N LEU A 152 14.66 -0.71 -8.36
CA LEU A 152 13.24 -1.08 -8.34
C LEU A 152 12.67 -1.23 -9.77
N PRO A 153 13.30 -2.05 -10.62
CA PRO A 153 12.86 -2.19 -12.02
C PRO A 153 11.44 -2.76 -12.08
N GLY A 154 10.58 -2.13 -12.92
CA GLY A 154 9.19 -2.56 -13.10
C GLY A 154 8.25 -2.30 -11.92
N VAL A 155 8.71 -1.65 -10.86
CA VAL A 155 7.86 -1.27 -9.74
C VAL A 155 6.96 -0.10 -10.15
N PRO A 156 5.62 -0.22 -10.01
CA PRO A 156 4.69 0.86 -10.29
C PRO A 156 4.99 2.11 -9.47
N VAL A 157 4.87 3.29 -10.07
CA VAL A 157 5.09 4.57 -9.42
C VAL A 157 3.79 5.37 -9.35
N TRP A 158 3.49 5.87 -8.18
CA TRP A 158 2.49 6.90 -7.92
C TRP A 158 3.24 8.20 -7.59
N ALA A 159 3.36 9.07 -8.57
CA ALA A 159 4.10 10.32 -8.43
C ALA A 159 3.21 11.42 -7.87
N ALA A 160 3.76 12.27 -6.99
CA ALA A 160 3.07 13.45 -6.48
C ALA A 160 3.80 14.74 -6.87
N GLN A 161 3.04 15.71 -7.37
CA GLN A 161 3.56 17.06 -7.64
C GLN A 161 2.44 18.07 -7.71
N TYR A 162 2.53 19.10 -6.88
CA TYR A 162 1.51 20.14 -6.83
C TYR A 162 2.02 21.41 -7.54
N ASN A 163 1.45 21.68 -8.69
CA ASN A 163 1.75 22.89 -9.46
C ASN A 163 0.48 23.39 -10.19
N SER A 164 0.52 24.63 -10.67
CA SER A 164 -0.63 25.27 -11.29
C SER A 164 -1.06 24.66 -12.62
N LYS A 165 -0.19 23.87 -13.26
CA LYS A 165 -0.47 23.22 -14.53
C LYS A 165 -0.99 21.81 -14.36
N HIS A 166 -0.94 21.23 -13.15
CA HIS A 166 -1.23 19.84 -12.85
C HIS A 166 -0.44 18.88 -13.75
N GLU A 167 0.83 19.17 -13.96
CA GLU A 167 1.76 18.39 -14.77
C GLU A 167 2.77 17.68 -13.90
N CYS A 168 2.99 16.38 -14.17
CA CYS A 168 4.05 15.60 -13.56
C CYS A 168 5.35 15.76 -14.34
N THR A 169 6.43 16.16 -13.67
CA THR A 169 7.76 16.32 -14.29
C THR A 169 8.70 15.16 -13.93
N TYR A 170 8.20 14.08 -13.35
CA TYR A 170 8.99 12.88 -13.12
C TYR A 170 9.43 12.29 -14.46
N PRO A 171 10.75 12.03 -14.66
CA PRO A 171 11.25 11.59 -15.97
C PRO A 171 11.07 10.09 -16.23
N GLY A 172 10.70 9.31 -15.22
CA GLY A 172 10.42 7.88 -15.35
C GLY A 172 8.93 7.60 -15.56
N ASP A 173 8.61 6.32 -15.77
CA ASP A 173 7.23 5.88 -15.92
C ASP A 173 6.48 5.96 -14.57
N TYR A 174 5.20 6.34 -14.65
CA TYR A 174 4.30 6.35 -13.49
C TYR A 174 2.89 5.95 -13.93
N VAL A 175 2.13 5.38 -13.02
CA VAL A 175 0.77 4.88 -13.28
C VAL A 175 -0.31 5.72 -12.61
N LEU A 176 0.05 6.44 -11.53
CA LEU A 176 -0.82 7.37 -10.83
C LEU A 176 -0.10 8.70 -10.63
N PHE A 177 -0.86 9.76 -10.67
CA PHE A 177 -0.38 11.12 -10.43
C PHE A 177 -1.27 11.85 -9.41
N GLN A 178 -0.72 12.18 -8.25
CA GLN A 178 -1.35 13.04 -7.26
C GLN A 178 -1.01 14.49 -7.59
N TYR A 179 -1.99 15.23 -8.03
CA TYR A 179 -1.78 16.59 -8.55
C TYR A 179 -2.25 17.71 -7.61
N SER A 180 -2.99 17.36 -6.55
CA SER A 180 -3.49 18.34 -5.59
C SER A 180 -3.73 17.71 -4.22
N SER A 181 -3.44 18.46 -3.16
CA SER A 181 -3.84 18.17 -1.77
C SER A 181 -4.96 19.11 -1.27
N LYS A 182 -5.64 19.79 -2.19
CA LYS A 182 -6.66 20.81 -1.86
C LYS A 182 -7.96 20.57 -2.64
N GLY A 183 -8.24 19.32 -2.98
CA GLY A 183 -9.49 18.95 -3.64
C GLY A 183 -10.71 19.12 -2.75
N SER A 184 -11.87 19.24 -3.37
CA SER A 184 -13.15 19.26 -2.69
C SER A 184 -14.06 18.23 -3.35
N ILE A 185 -14.53 17.25 -2.58
CA ILE A 185 -15.39 16.16 -3.04
C ILE A 185 -16.68 16.18 -2.24
N PRO A 186 -17.84 16.09 -2.92
CA PRO A 186 -19.13 15.95 -2.24
C PRO A 186 -19.13 14.77 -1.27
N GLY A 187 -19.48 14.99 -0.02
CA GLY A 187 -19.47 13.95 1.03
C GLY A 187 -18.16 13.89 1.84
N ILE A 188 -17.16 14.75 1.56
CA ILE A 188 -15.95 14.90 2.36
C ILE A 188 -15.87 16.32 2.91
N ALA A 189 -15.62 16.46 4.20
CA ALA A 189 -15.42 17.75 4.82
C ALA A 189 -13.96 18.19 4.71
N GLY A 190 -13.73 19.41 4.21
CA GLY A 190 -12.38 19.96 4.02
C GLY A 190 -11.68 19.46 2.76
N ASN A 191 -10.37 19.57 2.76
CA ASN A 191 -9.55 19.20 1.62
C ASN A 191 -9.33 17.68 1.55
N VAL A 192 -9.16 17.18 0.32
CA VAL A 192 -8.81 15.79 0.01
C VAL A 192 -7.81 15.77 -1.13
N ASP A 193 -6.94 14.76 -1.13
CA ASP A 193 -5.94 14.56 -2.15
C ASP A 193 -6.57 14.02 -3.44
N LEU A 194 -6.16 14.59 -4.59
CA LEU A 194 -6.73 14.26 -5.91
C LEU A 194 -5.69 13.61 -6.80
N ASN A 195 -6.11 12.52 -7.45
CA ASN A 195 -5.27 11.70 -8.29
C ASN A 195 -5.93 11.39 -9.64
N VAL A 196 -5.09 11.13 -10.64
CA VAL A 196 -5.51 10.59 -11.94
C VAL A 196 -4.65 9.40 -12.33
N LYS A 197 -5.25 8.46 -13.07
CA LYS A 197 -4.49 7.40 -13.74
C LYS A 197 -3.71 8.01 -14.91
N HIS A 198 -2.51 7.48 -15.14
CA HIS A 198 -1.71 7.82 -16.30
C HIS A 198 -1.74 6.67 -17.29
N GLU A 199 -2.21 6.92 -18.51
CA GLU A 199 -2.47 5.88 -19.52
C GLU A 199 -1.19 5.24 -20.11
N GLY A 200 0.00 5.77 -19.81
CA GLY A 200 1.29 5.24 -20.29
C GLY A 200 1.96 4.21 -19.38
N GLY A 201 1.46 4.01 -18.18
CA GLY A 201 2.05 3.09 -17.19
C GLY A 201 1.28 1.77 -17.15
N ALA A 202 1.83 0.71 -17.73
CA ALA A 202 1.27 -0.63 -17.57
C ALA A 202 1.45 -1.08 -16.12
N VAL A 203 0.34 -1.32 -15.42
CA VAL A 203 0.36 -2.25 -14.29
C VAL A 203 0.59 -3.62 -14.89
N VAL A 204 1.78 -4.17 -14.73
CA VAL A 204 2.06 -5.55 -15.13
C VAL A 204 1.27 -6.44 -14.18
N VAL A 205 0.11 -6.89 -14.64
CA VAL A 205 -0.63 -7.98 -13.98
C VAL A 205 0.15 -9.25 -14.29
N GLU A 206 0.69 -9.87 -13.25
CA GLU A 206 1.49 -11.09 -13.39
C GLU A 206 0.62 -12.34 -13.63
N ASP A 207 1.28 -13.34 -14.23
CA ASP A 207 0.91 -14.69 -14.60
C ASP A 207 -0.26 -15.33 -13.78
N PRO A 208 -1.35 -15.78 -14.44
CA PRO A 208 -2.49 -16.43 -13.79
C PRO A 208 -2.14 -17.68 -12.98
N ASP A 209 -1.08 -18.40 -13.33
CA ASP A 209 -0.64 -19.59 -12.58
C ASP A 209 0.01 -19.23 -11.22
N ASN A 210 0.53 -18.01 -11.08
CA ASN A 210 1.03 -17.50 -9.81
C ASN A 210 -0.11 -16.99 -8.90
N GLU A 211 -1.23 -16.56 -9.45
CA GLU A 211 -2.42 -16.15 -8.68
C GLU A 211 -3.05 -17.30 -7.90
N LEU A 212 -3.12 -18.51 -8.49
CA LEU A 212 -3.71 -19.67 -7.85
C LEU A 212 -2.89 -20.19 -6.66
N LEU A 213 -1.56 -20.20 -6.79
CA LEU A 213 -0.65 -20.55 -5.69
C LEU A 213 -0.67 -19.51 -4.58
N SER A 214 -0.76 -18.23 -4.95
CA SER A 214 -0.89 -17.09 -4.03
C SER A 214 -2.21 -17.12 -3.25
N ALA A 215 -3.33 -17.41 -3.91
CA ALA A 215 -4.63 -17.53 -3.26
C ALA A 215 -4.65 -18.68 -2.23
N ALA A 216 -4.01 -19.80 -2.53
CA ALA A 216 -3.88 -20.94 -1.62
C ALA A 216 -3.10 -20.57 -0.35
N ASP A 217 -1.99 -19.86 -0.51
CA ASP A 217 -1.16 -19.38 0.57
C ASP A 217 -1.90 -18.35 1.46
N VAL A 218 -2.68 -17.48 0.84
CA VAL A 218 -3.52 -16.48 1.51
C VAL A 218 -4.61 -17.13 2.34
N ILE A 219 -5.35 -18.09 1.76
CA ILE A 219 -6.41 -18.84 2.46
C ILE A 219 -5.81 -19.61 3.65
N ALA A 220 -4.69 -20.31 3.44
CA ALA A 220 -4.01 -21.04 4.49
C ALA A 220 -3.62 -20.14 5.67
N LYS A 221 -3.02 -18.96 5.39
CA LYS A 221 -2.60 -18.01 6.43
C LYS A 221 -3.77 -17.35 7.15
N ARG A 222 -4.88 -17.02 6.47
CA ARG A 222 -6.11 -16.49 7.10
C ARG A 222 -6.77 -17.51 8.03
N VAL A 223 -6.90 -18.76 7.58
CA VAL A 223 -7.46 -19.83 8.42
C VAL A 223 -6.62 -20.01 9.67
N ILE A 224 -5.30 -19.98 9.54
CA ILE A 224 -4.37 -20.12 10.65
C ILE A 224 -4.44 -18.92 11.61
N ALA A 225 -4.44 -17.69 11.08
CA ALA A 225 -4.54 -16.47 11.89
C ALA A 225 -5.87 -16.38 12.66
N GLY A 226 -6.96 -16.83 12.06
CA GLY A 226 -8.28 -16.85 12.71
C GLY A 226 -8.45 -17.91 13.78
N TYR A 227 -7.70 -19.03 13.72
CA TYR A 227 -7.83 -20.15 14.67
C TYR A 227 -6.82 -20.11 15.83
N PHE A 228 -5.66 -19.51 15.65
CA PHE A 228 -4.56 -19.59 16.61
C PHE A 228 -4.08 -18.21 17.00
N GLY A 229 -4.60 -17.56 17.96
CA GLY A 229 -4.04 -16.31 18.48
C GLY A 229 -2.50 -16.34 18.63
N GLN A 230 -1.86 -15.26 19.01
CA GLN A 230 -0.40 -15.21 19.18
C GLN A 230 0.09 -16.31 20.15
N GLY A 231 1.06 -17.15 19.76
CA GLY A 231 1.74 -18.07 20.66
C GLY A 231 1.92 -19.53 20.23
N HIS A 232 1.48 -19.95 19.04
CA HIS A 232 1.59 -21.35 18.62
C HIS A 232 2.31 -21.55 17.28
N GLU A 233 3.49 -20.95 17.11
CA GLU A 233 4.20 -20.89 15.83
C GLU A 233 4.49 -22.25 15.17
N GLN A 234 4.89 -23.27 15.92
CA GLN A 234 5.15 -24.61 15.37
C GLN A 234 3.86 -25.30 14.83
N ARG A 235 2.73 -25.13 15.53
CA ARG A 235 1.43 -25.66 15.08
C ARG A 235 0.90 -24.88 13.87
N LYS A 236 1.10 -23.58 13.86
CA LYS A 236 0.72 -22.73 12.72
C LYS A 236 1.42 -23.18 11.44
N ASN A 237 2.74 -23.38 11.49
CA ASN A 237 3.53 -23.83 10.33
C ASN A 237 3.10 -25.21 9.80
N SER A 238 2.82 -26.18 10.69
CA SER A 238 2.37 -27.50 10.29
C SER A 238 0.99 -27.49 9.60
N ILE A 239 0.07 -26.66 10.12
CA ILE A 239 -1.27 -26.51 9.53
C ILE A 239 -1.20 -25.74 8.23
N TYR A 240 -0.34 -24.71 8.14
CA TYR A 240 -0.08 -23.98 6.91
C TYR A 240 0.36 -24.91 5.76
N GLU A 241 1.37 -25.73 6.00
CA GLU A 241 1.86 -26.67 5.00
C GLU A 241 0.80 -27.73 4.60
N LEU A 242 -0.01 -28.18 5.56
CA LEU A 242 -1.10 -29.11 5.29
C LEU A 242 -2.19 -28.49 4.40
N ILE A 243 -2.61 -27.25 4.69
CA ILE A 243 -3.62 -26.54 3.90
C ILE A 243 -3.07 -26.23 2.51
N ARG A 244 -1.84 -25.75 2.41
CA ARG A 244 -1.15 -25.48 1.15
C ARG A 244 -1.08 -26.72 0.26
N LYS A 245 -0.68 -27.85 0.83
CA LYS A 245 -0.65 -29.12 0.11
C LYS A 245 -2.04 -29.51 -0.39
N ARG A 246 -3.07 -29.42 0.45
CA ARG A 246 -4.44 -29.78 0.10
C ARG A 246 -5.04 -28.91 -1.00
N VAL A 247 -4.77 -27.59 -0.96
CA VAL A 247 -5.21 -26.67 -2.01
C VAL A 247 -4.50 -26.99 -3.33
N ASN A 248 -3.18 -27.21 -3.31
CA ASN A 248 -2.43 -27.63 -4.49
C ASN A 248 -2.89 -28.97 -5.08
N ASP A 249 -3.37 -29.90 -4.25
CA ASP A 249 -3.93 -31.19 -4.72
C ASP A 249 -5.32 -31.03 -5.34
N ILE A 250 -6.07 -29.98 -4.98
CA ILE A 250 -7.40 -29.67 -5.54
C ILE A 250 -7.27 -28.92 -6.88
N LEU A 251 -6.21 -28.13 -7.04
CA LEU A 251 -5.96 -27.30 -8.23
C LEU A 251 -5.25 -28.07 -9.37
N LYS A 252 -4.85 -29.32 -9.17
CA LYS A 252 -4.33 -30.25 -10.19
C LYS A 252 -5.44 -31.08 -10.82
#